data_f8bf2ea3ac6edcb5a8c481f663649960
#
_entry.id   f8bf2ea3ac6edcb5a8c481f663649960
#
_cell.length_a   1.000
_cell.length_b   1.000
_cell.length_c   1.000
_cell.angle_alpha   90.00
_cell.angle_beta   90.00
_cell.angle_gamma   90.00
#
_symmetry.space_group_name_H-M   'P 1'
#
loop_
_entity.id
_entity.type
_entity.pdbx_description
1 polymer ?
#
loop_
_entity_poly.entity_id
_entity_poly.type
_entity_poly.pdbx_seq_one_letter_code
_entity_poly.pdbx_strand_id
1 'polypeptide(L)'
;ARDDRPWGGTDPPAVVFHYAPGRGAEHGRALLRNYGGILQCDGYGVYKAIAAERGMTLAFCWSHVRRGFIPLAKGRTAPIAAEALRRIAALYAVEAEVRGSLPEVRQAARQARSRPLVEELFAWLRQALARLPGSSPTAEAIRYALNHQDGLVRFLDDGRIEMDSNTVERAIRPLCLSRKNALFASG
;
A
#
# COMPACT_ATOMS: atom_id res chain seq x y z
N ALA A 1 -1.37 -7.09 -11.56
CA ALA A 1 -0.06 -6.82 -12.19
C ALA A 1 1.01 -7.65 -11.51
N ARG A 2 2.03 -8.05 -12.27
CA ARG A 2 3.26 -8.68 -11.81
C ARG A 2 4.44 -7.88 -12.34
N ASP A 3 5.40 -7.59 -11.49
CA ASP A 3 6.68 -6.98 -11.86
C ASP A 3 7.72 -7.45 -10.84
N ASP A 4 8.64 -8.29 -11.24
CA ASP A 4 9.67 -8.88 -10.37
C ASP A 4 11.03 -8.17 -10.43
N ARG A 5 11.17 -7.18 -11.31
CA ARG A 5 12.39 -6.37 -11.45
C ARG A 5 12.81 -5.65 -10.16
N PRO A 6 11.87 -5.18 -9.31
CA PRO A 6 12.24 -4.57 -8.02
C PRO A 6 13.00 -5.49 -7.07
N TRP A 7 12.91 -6.81 -7.25
CA TRP A 7 13.59 -7.82 -6.44
C TRP A 7 14.46 -8.78 -7.28
N GLY A 8 15.03 -8.24 -8.36
CA GLY A 8 16.06 -8.90 -9.15
C GLY A 8 15.55 -9.92 -10.17
N GLY A 9 14.24 -9.98 -10.39
CA GLY A 9 13.66 -10.85 -11.41
C GLY A 9 13.92 -10.35 -12.83
N THR A 10 13.94 -11.28 -13.78
CA THR A 10 14.23 -11.03 -15.20
C THR A 10 13.01 -11.14 -16.09
N ASP A 11 11.89 -11.61 -15.56
CA ASP A 11 10.66 -11.76 -16.32
C ASP A 11 10.09 -10.39 -16.74
N PRO A 12 9.53 -10.27 -17.95
CA PRO A 12 8.88 -9.04 -18.36
C PRO A 12 7.67 -8.74 -17.47
N PRO A 13 7.46 -7.47 -17.11
CA PRO A 13 6.30 -7.11 -16.31
C PRO A 13 5.00 -7.40 -17.05
N ALA A 14 4.02 -7.91 -16.33
CA ALA A 14 2.72 -8.25 -16.88
C ALA A 14 1.58 -7.56 -16.12
N VAL A 15 0.55 -7.14 -16.86
CA VAL A 15 -0.68 -6.61 -16.29
C VAL A 15 -1.88 -7.17 -17.02
N VAL A 16 -2.91 -7.52 -16.26
CA VAL A 16 -4.21 -7.92 -16.79
C VAL A 16 -5.24 -6.93 -16.27
N PHE A 17 -6.06 -6.43 -17.17
CA PHE A 17 -7.20 -5.57 -16.86
C PHE A 17 -8.47 -6.39 -16.97
N HIS A 18 -9.32 -6.26 -15.97
CA HIS A 18 -10.64 -6.87 -15.96
C HIS A 18 -11.69 -5.76 -15.85
N TYR A 19 -12.58 -5.71 -16.83
CA TYR A 19 -13.73 -4.81 -16.77
C TYR A 19 -14.79 -5.39 -15.84
N ALA A 20 -15.33 -4.54 -14.97
CA ALA A 20 -16.48 -4.86 -14.15
C ALA A 20 -17.43 -3.66 -14.14
N PRO A 21 -18.77 -3.86 -14.22
CA PRO A 21 -19.74 -2.77 -14.27
C PRO A 21 -19.86 -2.02 -12.93
N GLY A 22 -19.31 -2.57 -11.85
CA GLY A 22 -19.37 -1.98 -10.52
C GLY A 22 -18.21 -2.40 -9.63
N ARG A 23 -18.28 -1.99 -8.35
CA ARG A 23 -17.31 -2.33 -7.30
C ARG A 23 -17.82 -3.42 -6.35
N GLY A 24 -18.84 -4.17 -6.73
CA GLY A 24 -19.40 -5.23 -5.90
C GLY A 24 -18.40 -6.34 -5.57
N ALA A 25 -18.60 -6.99 -4.43
CA ALA A 25 -17.71 -8.08 -3.98
C ALA A 25 -17.71 -9.28 -4.93
N GLU A 26 -18.80 -9.48 -5.67
CA GLU A 26 -18.96 -10.53 -6.68
C GLU A 26 -17.90 -10.43 -7.77
N HIS A 27 -17.57 -9.23 -8.24
CA HIS A 27 -16.53 -9.01 -9.25
C HIS A 27 -15.14 -9.34 -8.71
N GLY A 28 -14.85 -8.97 -7.48
CA GLY A 28 -13.60 -9.32 -6.80
C GLY A 28 -13.47 -10.84 -6.59
N ARG A 29 -14.56 -11.50 -6.18
CA ARG A 29 -14.60 -12.97 -6.03
C ARG A 29 -14.38 -13.70 -7.35
N ALA A 30 -14.99 -13.23 -8.45
CA ALA A 30 -14.83 -13.79 -9.78
C ALA A 30 -13.37 -13.63 -10.27
N LEU A 31 -12.78 -12.45 -10.09
CA LEU A 31 -11.40 -12.16 -10.48
C LEU A 31 -10.38 -13.04 -9.72
N LEU A 32 -10.61 -13.24 -8.43
CA LEU A 32 -9.70 -13.95 -7.53
C LEU A 32 -10.07 -15.42 -7.29
N ARG A 33 -11.01 -15.99 -8.07
CA ARG A 33 -11.58 -17.32 -7.82
C ARG A 33 -10.56 -18.45 -7.66
N ASN A 34 -9.46 -18.40 -8.39
CA ASN A 34 -8.41 -19.42 -8.40
C ASN A 34 -7.09 -18.89 -7.79
N TYR A 35 -7.12 -17.73 -7.12
CA TYR A 35 -5.93 -17.15 -6.53
C TYR A 35 -5.80 -17.57 -5.07
N GLY A 36 -4.61 -18.04 -4.71
CA GLY A 36 -4.16 -18.26 -3.35
C GLY A 36 -2.80 -17.61 -3.13
N GLY A 37 -2.49 -17.24 -1.90
CA GLY A 37 -1.23 -16.59 -1.57
C GLY A 37 -1.38 -15.15 -1.11
N ILE A 38 -0.44 -14.27 -1.48
CA ILE A 38 -0.38 -12.88 -0.99
C ILE A 38 -1.01 -11.95 -2.01
N LEU A 39 -2.08 -11.27 -1.64
CA LEU A 39 -2.72 -10.23 -2.44
C LEU A 39 -2.28 -8.85 -1.92
N GLN A 40 -1.56 -8.10 -2.74
CA GLN A 40 -1.22 -6.71 -2.44
C GLN A 40 -2.33 -5.77 -2.95
N CYS A 41 -2.88 -4.94 -2.06
CA CYS A 41 -3.99 -4.04 -2.37
C CYS A 41 -3.95 -2.74 -1.53
N ASP A 42 -4.91 -1.84 -1.80
CA ASP A 42 -5.06 -0.55 -1.13
C ASP A 42 -5.81 -0.59 0.21
N GLY A 43 -6.18 -1.78 0.68
CA GLY A 43 -6.97 -1.95 1.91
C GLY A 43 -8.48 -1.82 1.71
N TYR A 44 -8.98 -1.83 0.47
CA TYR A 44 -10.41 -1.84 0.20
C TYR A 44 -11.11 -3.03 0.88
N GLY A 45 -12.20 -2.76 1.61
CA GLY A 45 -12.85 -3.72 2.50
C GLY A 45 -13.30 -5.03 1.84
N VAL A 46 -13.66 -4.98 0.55
CA VAL A 46 -14.04 -6.16 -0.23
C VAL A 46 -12.90 -7.21 -0.27
N TYR A 47 -11.66 -6.78 -0.41
CA TYR A 47 -10.52 -7.71 -0.42
C TYR A 47 -10.27 -8.35 0.94
N LYS A 48 -10.58 -7.64 2.05
CA LYS A 48 -10.52 -8.21 3.40
C LYS A 48 -11.51 -9.37 3.55
N ALA A 49 -12.75 -9.18 3.09
CA ALA A 49 -13.77 -10.23 3.13
C ALA A 49 -13.37 -11.45 2.28
N ILE A 50 -12.95 -11.22 1.04
CA ILE A 50 -12.54 -12.30 0.13
C ILE A 50 -11.31 -13.05 0.67
N ALA A 51 -10.34 -12.34 1.25
CA ALA A 51 -9.16 -12.94 1.84
C ALA A 51 -9.50 -13.84 3.02
N ALA A 52 -10.41 -13.40 3.90
CA ALA A 52 -10.90 -14.21 5.02
C ALA A 52 -11.64 -15.48 4.55
N GLU A 53 -12.48 -15.35 3.52
CA GLU A 53 -13.22 -16.50 2.94
C GLU A 53 -12.29 -17.56 2.31
N ARG A 54 -11.11 -17.16 1.82
CA ARG A 54 -10.23 -18.01 1.00
C ARG A 54 -8.87 -18.31 1.64
N GLY A 55 -8.60 -17.82 2.83
CA GLY A 55 -7.31 -17.99 3.48
C GLY A 55 -6.15 -17.26 2.78
N MET A 56 -6.44 -16.17 2.03
CA MET A 56 -5.39 -15.36 1.40
C MET A 56 -4.76 -14.41 2.40
N THR A 57 -3.48 -14.15 2.22
CA THR A 57 -2.76 -13.13 3.00
C THR A 57 -2.84 -11.77 2.29
N LEU A 58 -3.18 -10.71 3.03
CA LEU A 58 -3.18 -9.34 2.49
C LEU A 58 -1.89 -8.62 2.82
N ALA A 59 -1.32 -7.94 1.82
CA ALA A 59 -0.29 -6.93 2.00
C ALA A 59 -0.85 -5.56 1.57
N PHE A 60 -0.64 -4.53 2.39
CA PHE A 60 -1.19 -3.21 2.14
C PHE A 60 -0.12 -2.21 1.69
N CYS A 61 -0.60 -1.08 1.20
CA CYS A 61 0.20 -0.12 0.45
C CYS A 61 0.55 1.10 1.31
N TRP A 62 1.83 1.32 1.59
CA TRP A 62 2.33 2.48 2.33
C TRP A 62 2.10 3.81 1.59
N SER A 63 2.00 3.80 0.26
CA SER A 63 1.69 5.03 -0.47
C SER A 63 0.27 5.54 -0.16
N HIS A 64 -0.68 4.66 0.15
CA HIS A 64 -2.02 5.04 0.59
C HIS A 64 -2.00 5.65 2.01
N VAL A 65 -1.24 5.10 2.94
CA VAL A 65 -1.00 5.71 4.25
C VAL A 65 -0.39 7.10 4.09
N ARG A 66 0.68 7.22 3.31
CA ARG A 66 1.37 8.49 3.05
C ARG A 66 0.43 9.53 2.43
N ARG A 67 -0.42 9.12 1.48
CA ARG A 67 -1.39 9.99 0.80
C ARG A 67 -2.41 10.59 1.77
N GLY A 68 -2.79 9.90 2.83
CA GLY A 68 -3.65 10.42 3.88
C GLY A 68 -3.03 11.59 4.66
N PHE A 69 -1.72 11.61 4.86
CA PHE A 69 -1.03 12.67 5.59
C PHE A 69 -0.63 13.87 4.73
N ILE A 70 -0.43 13.71 3.41
CA ILE A 70 0.05 14.78 2.51
C ILE A 70 -0.82 16.06 2.56
N PRO A 71 -2.16 15.99 2.40
CA PRO A 71 -2.98 17.19 2.44
C PRO A 71 -2.96 17.88 3.81
N LEU A 72 -2.81 17.10 4.88
CA LEU A 72 -2.81 17.58 6.26
C LEU A 72 -1.51 18.32 6.59
N ALA A 73 -0.38 17.90 6.04
CA ALA A 73 0.93 18.50 6.28
C ALA A 73 1.14 19.85 5.56
N LYS A 74 0.25 20.22 4.63
CA LYS A 74 0.33 21.53 3.94
C LYS A 74 -0.03 22.72 4.83
N GLY A 75 -0.68 22.49 5.97
CA GLY A 75 -1.01 23.51 6.95
C GLY A 75 0.19 23.84 7.85
N ARG A 76 0.39 25.12 8.18
CA ARG A 76 1.44 25.59 9.11
C ARG A 76 1.33 25.00 10.53
N THR A 77 0.23 24.33 10.87
CA THR A 77 -0.13 23.88 12.23
C THR A 77 -0.30 22.36 12.33
N ALA A 78 0.33 21.57 11.44
CA ALA A 78 0.15 20.12 11.42
C ALA A 78 1.47 19.35 11.68
N PRO A 79 2.11 19.51 12.85
CA PRO A 79 3.41 18.89 13.14
C PRO A 79 3.31 17.36 13.14
N ILE A 80 2.16 16.78 13.53
CA ILE A 80 1.95 15.33 13.54
C ILE A 80 1.95 14.76 12.12
N ALA A 81 1.27 15.41 11.18
CA ALA A 81 1.24 14.94 9.79
C ALA A 81 2.61 15.04 9.11
N ALA A 82 3.34 16.13 9.37
CA ALA A 82 4.71 16.33 8.88
C ALA A 82 5.66 15.26 9.43
N GLU A 83 5.60 14.97 10.72
CA GLU A 83 6.41 13.94 11.36
C GLU A 83 6.07 12.53 10.86
N ALA A 84 4.78 12.22 10.65
CA ALA A 84 4.36 10.95 10.03
C ALA A 84 5.00 10.78 8.64
N LEU A 85 4.95 11.82 7.81
CA LEU A 85 5.56 11.80 6.48
C LEU A 85 7.08 11.63 6.54
N ARG A 86 7.77 12.29 7.49
CA ARG A 86 9.21 12.14 7.70
C ARG A 86 9.57 10.69 8.05
N ARG A 87 8.85 10.07 8.98
CA ARG A 87 9.06 8.68 9.39
C ARG A 87 8.78 7.70 8.25
N ILE A 88 7.72 7.91 7.49
CA ILE A 88 7.42 7.09 6.31
C ILE A 88 8.51 7.26 5.25
N ALA A 89 9.04 8.47 5.04
CA ALA A 89 10.14 8.71 4.10
C ALA A 89 11.40 7.93 4.45
N ALA A 90 11.70 7.72 5.74
CA ALA A 90 12.82 6.90 6.17
C ALA A 90 12.69 5.43 5.72
N LEU A 91 11.47 4.88 5.72
CA LEU A 91 11.21 3.54 5.19
C LEU A 91 11.49 3.48 3.67
N TYR A 92 11.02 4.48 2.92
CA TYR A 92 11.29 4.56 1.48
C TYR A 92 12.78 4.74 1.16
N ALA A 93 13.56 5.39 2.03
CA ALA A 93 15.01 5.50 1.85
C ALA A 93 15.70 4.13 1.92
N VAL A 94 15.32 3.29 2.88
CA VAL A 94 15.83 1.90 2.96
C VAL A 94 15.43 1.11 1.70
N GLU A 95 14.19 1.21 1.25
CA GLU A 95 13.72 0.52 0.04
C GLU A 95 14.47 0.95 -1.22
N ALA A 96 14.82 2.24 -1.33
CA ALA A 96 15.56 2.75 -2.49
C ALA A 96 16.96 2.13 -2.61
N GLU A 97 17.61 1.86 -1.47
CA GLU A 97 18.96 1.27 -1.45
C GLU A 97 18.97 -0.21 -1.87
N VAL A 98 17.90 -0.95 -1.54
CA VAL A 98 17.82 -2.40 -1.82
C VAL A 98 16.99 -2.75 -3.05
N ARG A 99 16.53 -1.75 -3.78
CA ARG A 99 15.75 -1.97 -4.99
C ARG A 99 16.60 -2.65 -6.06
N GLY A 100 16.05 -3.71 -6.67
CA GLY A 100 16.76 -4.54 -7.65
C GLY A 100 17.63 -5.63 -7.03
N SER A 101 17.76 -5.68 -5.69
CA SER A 101 18.46 -6.75 -5.02
C SER A 101 17.58 -8.00 -4.89
N LEU A 102 18.21 -9.15 -4.69
CA LEU A 102 17.53 -10.43 -4.45
C LEU A 102 16.61 -10.36 -3.22
N PRO A 103 15.55 -11.18 -3.18
CA PRO A 103 14.58 -11.17 -2.08
C PRO A 103 15.19 -11.31 -0.69
N GLU A 104 16.20 -12.18 -0.55
CA GLU A 104 16.89 -12.44 0.72
C GLU A 104 17.67 -11.21 1.20
N VAL A 105 18.31 -10.49 0.29
CA VAL A 105 19.05 -9.25 0.60
C VAL A 105 18.05 -8.16 1.03
N ARG A 106 16.93 -8.02 0.31
CA ARG A 106 15.88 -7.08 0.68
C ARG A 106 15.29 -7.41 2.04
N GLN A 107 14.97 -8.68 2.30
CA GLN A 107 14.43 -9.12 3.58
C GLN A 107 15.40 -8.83 4.71
N ALA A 108 16.68 -9.18 4.58
CA ALA A 108 17.70 -8.93 5.60
C ALA A 108 17.83 -7.44 5.93
N ALA A 109 17.88 -6.56 4.91
CA ALA A 109 17.95 -5.13 5.12
C ALA A 109 16.68 -4.56 5.78
N ARG A 110 15.50 -5.06 5.40
CA ARG A 110 14.21 -4.68 6.00
C ARG A 110 14.12 -5.10 7.46
N GLN A 111 14.56 -6.32 7.79
CA GLN A 111 14.61 -6.80 9.17
C GLN A 111 15.56 -5.96 10.04
N ALA A 112 16.74 -5.65 9.52
CA ALA A 112 17.74 -4.90 10.28
C ALA A 112 17.41 -3.40 10.42
N ARG A 113 16.81 -2.77 9.39
CA ARG A 113 16.68 -1.31 9.32
C ARG A 113 15.23 -0.83 9.28
N SER A 114 14.36 -1.46 8.51
CA SER A 114 12.97 -1.01 8.38
C SER A 114 12.11 -1.47 9.56
N ARG A 115 12.34 -2.65 10.12
CA ARG A 115 11.53 -3.17 11.25
C ARG A 115 11.55 -2.22 12.45
N PRO A 116 12.69 -1.78 13.00
CA PRO A 116 12.70 -0.85 14.11
C PRO A 116 11.99 0.46 13.76
N LEU A 117 12.19 1.01 12.55
CA LEU A 117 11.51 2.22 12.11
C LEU A 117 9.98 2.06 12.07
N VAL A 118 9.49 0.91 11.61
CA VAL A 118 8.05 0.58 11.57
C VAL A 118 7.49 0.46 12.98
N GLU A 119 8.17 -0.23 13.88
CA GLU A 119 7.75 -0.41 15.27
C GLU A 119 7.66 0.92 16.01
N GLU A 120 8.69 1.77 15.87
CA GLU A 120 8.70 3.14 16.40
C GLU A 120 7.60 4.01 15.82
N LEU A 121 7.36 3.92 14.50
CA LEU A 121 6.30 4.68 13.84
C LEU A 121 4.93 4.29 14.40
N PHE A 122 4.63 3.00 14.51
CA PHE A 122 3.33 2.57 15.04
C PHE A 122 3.16 2.88 16.52
N ALA A 123 4.21 2.77 17.33
CA ALA A 123 4.18 3.19 18.74
C ALA A 123 3.89 4.71 18.85
N TRP A 124 4.59 5.50 18.06
CA TRP A 124 4.39 6.95 18.01
C TRP A 124 2.99 7.35 17.51
N LEU A 125 2.46 6.67 16.47
CA LEU A 125 1.10 6.90 15.97
C LEU A 125 0.03 6.66 17.04
N ARG A 126 0.17 5.60 17.84
CA ARG A 126 -0.75 5.33 18.98
C ARG A 126 -0.70 6.45 20.02
N GLN A 127 0.50 6.92 20.38
CA GLN A 127 0.67 8.02 21.31
C GLN A 127 0.10 9.35 20.76
N ALA A 128 0.31 9.61 19.47
CA ALA A 128 -0.22 10.80 18.81
C ALA A 128 -1.76 10.76 18.76
N LEU A 129 -2.34 9.61 18.45
CA LEU A 129 -3.79 9.44 18.39
C LEU A 129 -4.46 9.75 19.74
N ALA A 130 -3.84 9.32 20.84
CA ALA A 130 -4.38 9.54 22.19
C ALA A 130 -4.47 11.04 22.57
N ARG A 131 -3.76 11.92 21.87
CA ARG A 131 -3.72 13.38 22.11
C ARG A 131 -4.60 14.18 21.14
N LEU A 132 -5.26 13.52 20.21
CA LEU A 132 -6.03 14.19 19.15
C LEU A 132 -7.53 14.07 19.41
N PRO A 133 -8.33 15.09 19.05
CA PRO A 133 -9.78 14.94 18.99
C PRO A 133 -10.16 13.82 18.02
N GLY A 134 -11.12 12.97 18.44
CA GLY A 134 -11.51 11.77 17.67
C GLY A 134 -12.01 12.05 16.26
N SER A 135 -12.58 13.23 16.01
CA SER A 135 -13.11 13.65 14.71
C SER A 135 -12.09 14.38 13.82
N SER A 136 -10.82 14.53 14.27
CA SER A 136 -9.84 15.24 13.47
C SER A 136 -9.39 14.44 12.25
N PRO A 137 -9.17 15.07 11.08
CA PRO A 137 -8.66 14.39 9.89
C PRO A 137 -7.32 13.68 10.13
N THR A 138 -6.48 14.24 11.00
CA THR A 138 -5.21 13.60 11.39
C THR A 138 -5.45 12.32 12.18
N ALA A 139 -6.42 12.29 13.10
CA ALA A 139 -6.80 11.08 13.82
C ALA A 139 -7.36 10.01 12.87
N GLU A 140 -8.09 10.40 11.84
CA GLU A 140 -8.59 9.50 10.79
C GLU A 140 -7.46 8.85 10.00
N ALA A 141 -6.48 9.65 9.55
CA ALA A 141 -5.30 9.15 8.85
C ALA A 141 -4.47 8.18 9.70
N ILE A 142 -4.33 8.48 11.01
CA ILE A 142 -3.66 7.59 11.96
C ILE A 142 -4.45 6.28 12.14
N ARG A 143 -5.76 6.34 12.37
CA ARG A 143 -6.60 5.14 12.50
C ARG A 143 -6.54 4.27 11.25
N TYR A 144 -6.52 4.87 10.05
CA TYR A 144 -6.32 4.13 8.82
C TYR A 144 -5.03 3.31 8.87
N ALA A 145 -3.88 3.93 9.23
CA ALA A 145 -2.62 3.23 9.34
C ALA A 145 -2.64 2.10 10.37
N LEU A 146 -3.18 2.38 11.57
CA LEU A 146 -3.27 1.40 12.67
C LEU A 146 -4.17 0.21 12.31
N ASN A 147 -5.31 0.45 11.68
CA ASN A 147 -6.26 -0.60 11.26
C ASN A 147 -5.73 -1.46 10.09
N HIS A 148 -4.65 -1.03 9.45
CA HIS A 148 -4.02 -1.75 8.35
C HIS A 148 -2.62 -2.27 8.74
N GLN A 149 -2.22 -2.16 10.00
CA GLN A 149 -0.87 -2.49 10.47
C GLN A 149 -0.42 -3.88 10.03
N ASP A 150 -1.26 -4.91 10.22
CA ASP A 150 -0.89 -6.29 9.91
C ASP A 150 -0.49 -6.51 8.44
N GLY A 151 -1.20 -5.88 7.51
CA GLY A 151 -0.86 -5.95 6.09
C GLY A 151 0.26 -5.00 5.68
N LEU A 152 0.43 -3.88 6.40
CA LEU A 152 1.51 -2.91 6.14
C LEU A 152 2.88 -3.44 6.55
N VAL A 153 2.97 -4.34 7.53
CA VAL A 153 4.25 -4.92 7.99
C VAL A 153 4.70 -6.12 7.16
N ARG A 154 3.85 -6.70 6.30
CA ARG A 154 4.16 -7.92 5.54
C ARG A 154 5.41 -7.82 4.67
N PHE A 155 5.69 -6.64 4.10
CA PHE A 155 6.89 -6.45 3.28
C PHE A 155 8.20 -6.68 4.05
N LEU A 156 8.18 -6.62 5.38
CA LEU A 156 9.34 -6.89 6.23
C LEU A 156 9.76 -8.36 6.20
N ASP A 157 8.79 -9.26 6.03
CA ASP A 157 8.97 -10.69 6.19
C ASP A 157 9.22 -11.44 4.87
N ASP A 158 8.96 -10.79 3.72
CA ASP A 158 9.21 -11.37 2.40
C ASP A 158 9.77 -10.28 1.47
N GLY A 159 10.99 -10.49 0.98
CA GLY A 159 11.66 -9.56 0.07
C GLY A 159 10.97 -9.36 -1.28
N ARG A 160 10.04 -10.24 -1.67
CA ARG A 160 9.26 -10.14 -2.91
C ARG A 160 8.04 -9.21 -2.77
N ILE A 161 7.57 -8.96 -1.55
CA ILE A 161 6.45 -8.04 -1.32
C ILE A 161 6.97 -6.61 -1.47
N GLU A 162 6.31 -5.84 -2.34
CA GLU A 162 6.60 -4.42 -2.46
C GLU A 162 6.00 -3.62 -1.28
N MET A 163 6.67 -2.54 -0.91
CA MET A 163 6.19 -1.64 0.15
C MET A 163 4.91 -0.89 -0.30
N ASP A 164 4.73 -0.72 -1.61
CA ASP A 164 3.56 -0.06 -2.17
C ASP A 164 3.05 -0.74 -3.46
N SER A 165 1.81 -0.41 -3.84
CA SER A 165 1.15 -0.90 -5.06
C SER A 165 1.32 0.04 -6.26
N ASN A 166 2.32 0.90 -6.28
CA ASN A 166 2.52 1.91 -7.32
C ASN A 166 2.70 1.31 -8.73
N THR A 167 3.17 0.08 -8.85
CA THR A 167 3.23 -0.65 -10.12
C THR A 167 1.85 -0.82 -10.73
N VAL A 168 0.85 -1.21 -9.92
CA VAL A 168 -0.54 -1.34 -10.37
C VAL A 168 -1.14 0.03 -10.73
N GLU A 169 -0.90 1.04 -9.88
CA GLU A 169 -1.39 2.40 -10.12
C GLU A 169 -0.82 3.00 -11.41
N ARG A 170 0.47 2.81 -11.68
CA ARG A 170 1.11 3.23 -12.93
C ARG A 170 0.53 2.51 -14.14
N ALA A 171 0.28 1.21 -14.03
CA ALA A 171 -0.28 0.42 -15.13
C ALA A 171 -1.70 0.85 -15.52
N ILE A 172 -2.56 1.21 -14.55
CA ILE A 172 -3.94 1.64 -14.83
C ILE A 172 -4.07 3.12 -15.22
N ARG A 173 -3.05 3.93 -14.92
CA ARG A 173 -3.07 5.38 -15.14
C ARG A 173 -3.40 5.80 -16.57
N PRO A 174 -2.83 5.19 -17.64
CA PRO A 174 -3.19 5.54 -19.02
C PRO A 174 -4.66 5.35 -19.31
N LEU A 175 -5.29 4.27 -18.84
CA LEU A 175 -6.72 4.03 -19.02
C LEU A 175 -7.58 5.08 -18.30
N CYS A 176 -7.20 5.45 -17.08
CA CYS A 176 -7.90 6.48 -16.32
C CYS A 176 -7.77 7.86 -16.96
N LEU A 177 -6.64 8.19 -17.57
CA LEU A 177 -6.41 9.45 -18.28
C LEU A 177 -7.19 9.47 -19.59
N SER A 178 -7.17 8.40 -20.39
CA SER A 178 -7.96 8.28 -21.62
C SER A 178 -9.45 8.47 -21.35
N ARG A 179 -9.97 7.84 -20.29
CA ARG A 179 -11.39 8.02 -19.90
C ARG A 179 -11.73 9.46 -19.52
N LYS A 180 -10.81 10.21 -18.90
CA LYS A 180 -11.01 11.62 -18.57
C LYS A 180 -10.99 12.53 -19.78
N ASN A 181 -10.19 12.20 -20.80
CA ASN A 181 -9.95 13.01 -21.98
C ASN A 181 -10.84 12.61 -23.16
N ALA A 182 -11.51 11.47 -23.10
CA ALA A 182 -12.48 11.05 -24.11
C ALA A 182 -13.74 11.93 -24.01
N LEU A 183 -13.95 12.79 -24.99
CA LEU A 183 -15.14 13.64 -25.12
C LEU A 183 -16.40 12.83 -25.49
N PHE A 184 -16.21 11.65 -26.11
CA PHE A 184 -17.27 10.73 -26.49
C PHE A 184 -16.84 9.30 -26.16
N ALA A 185 -17.53 8.66 -25.25
CA ALA A 185 -17.54 7.22 -25.12
C ALA A 185 -18.79 6.73 -25.88
N SER A 186 -18.65 6.44 -27.16
CA SER A 186 -19.66 5.66 -27.86
C SER A 186 -19.61 4.26 -27.31
N GLY A 187 -20.64 3.87 -26.57
CA GLY A 187 -20.89 2.50 -26.18
C GLY A 187 -21.40 1.69 -27.39
#